data_9bd114b5b2dbabeb01f7ca88b2f8c17f
#
_entry.id   9bd114b5b2dbabeb01f7ca88b2f8c17f
#
_cell.length_a   1.000
_cell.length_b   1.000
_cell.length_c   1.000
_cell.angle_alpha   90.00
_cell.angle_beta   90.00
_cell.angle_gamma   90.00
#
_symmetry.space_group_name_H-M   'P 1'
#
loop_
_entity.id
_entity.type
_entity.pdbx_description
1 polymer ?
#
loop_
_entity_poly.entity_id
_entity_poly.type
_entity_poly.pdbx_seq_one_letter_code
_entity_poly.pdbx_strand_id
1 'polypeptide(L)'
;HCCNGNVNCVYFIPCAGYSYNYIDVPAQENSGLEEHLELEGNTQSLSKVKISDHEASLILTAFPGRTSSNTFSMRDMLDVLNALKKESCSYFLSLVEATEFSNYCDQGVLVSESNKRSINFVRLPITDLGIPKNDTLDGFNKLRPSLHEAIKSGSSIAIHCMGGLGR
;
A
#
# COMPACT_ATOMS: atom_id res chain seq x y z
N HIS A 1 15.51 1.12 -20.98
CA HIS A 1 16.91 0.77 -20.71
C HIS A 1 17.00 0.35 -19.27
N CYS A 2 17.50 -0.87 -19.06
CA CYS A 2 17.59 -1.55 -17.78
C CYS A 2 18.56 -0.80 -16.84
N CYS A 3 18.08 -0.47 -15.64
CA CYS A 3 18.95 -0.04 -14.54
C CYS A 3 19.71 -1.24 -14.00
N ASN A 4 21.02 -1.25 -14.16
CA ASN A 4 21.92 -2.18 -13.49
C ASN A 4 21.94 -1.84 -11.98
N GLY A 5 21.53 -2.81 -11.17
CA GLY A 5 21.82 -3.02 -9.76
C GLY A 5 21.82 -1.81 -8.82
N ASN A 6 20.99 -1.85 -7.80
CA ASN A 6 20.89 -0.94 -6.66
C ASN A 6 20.32 0.46 -6.92
N VAL A 7 19.03 0.52 -7.17
CA VAL A 7 18.26 1.77 -6.92
C VAL A 7 16.90 1.39 -6.34
N ASN A 8 16.62 1.79 -5.13
CA ASN A 8 15.28 1.80 -4.57
C ASN A 8 14.45 2.85 -5.32
N CYS A 9 13.70 2.43 -6.33
CA CYS A 9 12.81 3.33 -7.06
C CYS A 9 11.54 3.55 -6.26
N VAL A 10 11.42 4.68 -5.60
CA VAL A 10 10.14 5.15 -5.07
C VAL A 10 9.38 5.79 -6.23
N TYR A 11 8.35 5.12 -6.73
CA TYR A 11 7.49 5.70 -7.77
C TYR A 11 6.51 6.68 -7.15
N PHE A 12 6.71 7.97 -7.41
CA PHE A 12 5.69 8.97 -7.18
C PHE A 12 4.67 8.95 -8.33
N ILE A 13 3.39 8.94 -8.02
CA ILE A 13 2.33 9.13 -9.01
C ILE A 13 2.45 10.57 -9.56
N PRO A 14 2.72 10.79 -10.85
CA PRO A 14 2.92 12.12 -11.39
C PRO A 14 1.60 12.88 -11.40
N CYS A 15 1.59 14.09 -10.85
CA CYS A 15 0.53 15.07 -11.10
C CYS A 15 0.60 15.53 -12.55
N ALA A 16 -0.53 15.45 -13.27
CA ALA A 16 -0.62 15.94 -14.65
C ALA A 16 -0.17 17.41 -14.74
N GLY A 17 0.85 17.69 -15.54
CA GLY A 17 1.29 19.04 -15.87
C GLY A 17 2.73 19.42 -15.50
N TYR A 18 3.52 18.51 -14.93
CA TYR A 18 4.94 18.79 -14.65
C TYR A 18 5.85 17.97 -15.56
N SER A 19 6.76 18.67 -16.23
CA SER A 19 7.90 18.08 -16.92
C SER A 19 8.77 17.32 -15.91
N TYR A 20 9.17 16.10 -16.27
CA TYR A 20 10.04 15.28 -15.45
C TYR A 20 11.41 15.93 -15.30
N ASN A 21 11.68 16.57 -14.19
CA ASN A 21 13.04 16.78 -13.75
C ASN A 21 13.42 15.54 -12.91
N TYR A 22 14.31 14.73 -13.44
CA TYR A 22 15.02 13.74 -12.63
C TYR A 22 15.76 14.51 -11.53
N ILE A 23 15.26 14.42 -10.33
CA ILE A 23 16.06 14.78 -9.16
C ILE A 23 16.93 13.56 -8.92
N ASP A 24 18.21 13.64 -9.27
CA ASP A 24 19.22 12.72 -8.75
C ASP A 24 19.23 12.91 -7.22
N VAL A 25 18.44 12.09 -6.54
CA VAL A 25 18.57 11.95 -5.09
C VAL A 25 19.87 11.17 -4.90
N PRO A 26 20.92 11.78 -4.33
CA PRO A 26 22.14 11.04 -4.02
C PRO A 26 21.72 9.85 -3.17
N ALA A 27 22.29 8.68 -3.45
CA ALA A 27 22.09 7.48 -2.67
C ALA A 27 22.58 7.76 -1.23
N GLN A 28 21.71 8.34 -0.42
CA GLN A 28 21.90 8.33 1.02
C GLN A 28 21.67 6.89 1.46
N GLU A 29 22.61 6.37 2.21
CA GLU A 29 22.48 5.10 2.92
C GLU A 29 21.28 5.23 3.89
N ASN A 30 20.07 4.98 3.39
CA ASN A 30 18.84 4.96 4.18
C ASN A 30 18.71 3.61 4.91
N SER A 31 19.71 3.24 5.68
CA SER A 31 19.74 2.02 6.48
C SER A 31 18.83 2.05 7.73
N GLY A 32 17.91 3.00 7.83
CA GLY A 32 17.09 3.19 9.03
C GLY A 32 15.61 3.52 8.82
N LEU A 33 15.11 3.58 7.57
CA LEU A 33 13.75 4.07 7.28
C LEU A 33 12.74 2.97 6.92
N GLU A 34 13.18 1.76 6.60
CA GLU A 34 12.33 0.65 6.24
C GLU A 34 12.40 -0.45 7.33
N GLU A 35 11.24 -0.79 7.87
CA GLU A 35 11.06 -1.85 8.86
C GLU A 35 10.16 -2.94 8.26
N HIS A 36 10.59 -4.20 8.38
CA HIS A 36 9.77 -5.35 8.02
C HIS A 36 9.06 -5.89 9.25
N LEU A 37 7.73 -5.88 9.21
CA LEU A 37 6.89 -6.45 10.25
C LEU A 37 6.52 -7.88 9.87
N GLU A 38 7.08 -8.85 10.58
CA GLU A 38 6.71 -10.25 10.43
C GLU A 38 5.44 -10.55 11.23
N LEU A 39 4.54 -11.31 10.64
CA LEU A 39 3.31 -11.77 11.29
C LEU A 39 3.49 -13.23 11.73
N GLU A 40 3.40 -13.51 13.02
CA GLU A 40 3.58 -14.86 13.57
C GLU A 40 2.65 -15.87 12.91
N GLY A 41 3.23 -16.91 12.32
CA GLY A 41 2.48 -17.98 11.66
C GLY A 41 1.80 -17.58 10.35
N ASN A 42 2.11 -16.40 9.80
CA ASN A 42 1.65 -15.91 8.52
C ASN A 42 2.82 -15.85 7.53
N THR A 43 2.56 -16.14 6.27
CA THR A 43 3.57 -16.05 5.19
C THR A 43 3.73 -14.65 4.63
N GLN A 44 2.89 -13.69 5.06
CA GLN A 44 2.92 -12.31 4.63
C GLN A 44 3.75 -11.46 5.59
N SER A 45 4.59 -10.61 5.04
CA SER A 45 5.27 -9.54 5.74
C SER A 45 4.71 -8.19 5.32
N LEU A 46 4.85 -7.20 6.17
CA LEU A 46 4.52 -5.80 5.90
C LEU A 46 5.82 -5.01 5.83
N SER A 47 6.00 -4.22 4.77
CA SER A 47 7.10 -3.25 4.70
C SER A 47 6.58 -1.91 5.20
N LYS A 48 7.20 -1.37 6.25
CA LYS A 48 6.84 -0.11 6.87
C LYS A 48 7.91 0.93 6.58
N VAL A 49 7.51 2.03 5.96
CA VAL A 49 8.37 3.16 5.63
C VAL A 49 7.93 4.37 6.46
N LYS A 50 8.81 4.86 7.32
CA LYS A 50 8.51 6.03 8.15
C LYS A 50 8.44 7.29 7.30
N ILE A 51 7.42 8.12 7.51
CA ILE A 51 7.31 9.42 6.86
C ILE A 51 8.11 10.44 7.68
N SER A 52 9.08 11.12 7.03
CA SER A 52 9.90 12.14 7.69
C SER A 52 9.04 13.19 8.38
N ASP A 53 9.44 13.60 9.57
CA ASP A 53 8.77 14.62 10.39
C ASP A 53 7.33 14.30 10.85
N HIS A 54 6.90 13.02 10.70
CA HIS A 54 5.59 12.54 11.13
C HIS A 54 5.70 11.26 11.96
N GLU A 55 4.74 11.05 12.86
CA GLU A 55 4.56 9.77 13.56
C GLU A 55 3.99 8.67 12.64
N ALA A 56 3.42 9.08 11.51
CA ALA A 56 2.81 8.21 10.52
C ALA A 56 3.84 7.44 9.69
N SER A 57 3.39 6.30 9.14
CA SER A 57 4.16 5.49 8.20
C SER A 57 3.33 5.11 6.97
N LEU A 58 3.99 4.84 5.86
CA LEU A 58 3.41 4.08 4.76
C LEU A 58 3.69 2.60 4.99
N ILE A 59 2.66 1.77 4.83
CA ILE A 59 2.76 0.33 5.02
C ILE A 59 2.41 -0.36 3.71
N LEU A 60 3.36 -1.10 3.16
CA LEU A 60 3.19 -1.82 1.91
C LEU A 60 2.97 -3.30 2.20
N THR A 61 2.01 -3.93 1.51
CA THR A 61 1.74 -5.36 1.67
C THR A 61 1.25 -6.00 0.37
N ALA A 62 1.37 -7.31 0.29
CA ALA A 62 0.68 -8.11 -0.70
C ALA A 62 -0.84 -8.12 -0.44
N PHE A 63 -1.61 -8.75 -1.35
CA PHE A 63 -3.05 -8.94 -1.15
C PHE A 63 -3.31 -9.64 0.19
N PRO A 64 -4.09 -9.03 1.11
CA PRO A 64 -4.32 -9.57 2.45
C PRO A 64 -4.94 -10.97 2.41
N GLY A 65 -4.31 -11.92 3.09
CA GLY A 65 -4.75 -13.31 3.11
C GLY A 65 -4.29 -14.15 1.91
N ARG A 66 -3.50 -13.60 0.99
CA ARG A 66 -2.87 -14.39 -0.06
C ARG A 66 -1.75 -15.22 0.54
N THR A 67 -1.84 -16.53 0.41
CA THR A 67 -0.83 -17.47 0.91
C THR A 67 0.30 -17.67 -0.11
N SER A 68 1.40 -18.29 0.31
CA SER A 68 2.52 -18.67 -0.56
C SER A 68 2.10 -19.66 -1.66
N SER A 69 1.06 -20.46 -1.43
CA SER A 69 0.46 -21.35 -2.42
C SER A 69 -0.54 -20.67 -3.35
N ASN A 70 -0.62 -19.34 -3.31
CA ASN A 70 -1.51 -18.53 -4.14
C ASN A 70 -3.01 -18.82 -3.89
N THR A 71 -3.36 -19.21 -2.68
CA THR A 71 -4.74 -19.40 -2.19
C THR A 71 -5.10 -18.27 -1.22
N PHE A 72 -6.36 -18.25 -0.76
CA PHE A 72 -6.83 -17.26 0.21
C PHE A 72 -7.00 -17.88 1.59
N SER A 73 -6.51 -17.20 2.62
CA SER A 73 -6.66 -17.51 4.02
C SER A 73 -7.34 -16.36 4.76
N MET A 74 -8.54 -16.59 5.26
CA MET A 74 -9.26 -15.62 6.09
C MET A 74 -8.47 -15.24 7.34
N ARG A 75 -7.82 -16.21 7.97
CA ARG A 75 -6.98 -16.00 9.16
C ARG A 75 -5.86 -15.00 8.84
N ASP A 76 -5.11 -15.27 7.77
CA ASP A 76 -3.96 -14.43 7.39
C ASP A 76 -4.40 -13.02 7.03
N MET A 77 -5.57 -12.87 6.37
CA MET A 77 -6.17 -11.56 6.12
C MET A 77 -6.47 -10.81 7.43
N LEU A 78 -7.06 -11.47 8.41
CA LEU A 78 -7.38 -10.87 9.70
C LEU A 78 -6.10 -10.48 10.47
N ASP A 79 -5.05 -11.28 10.39
CA ASP A 79 -3.74 -11.00 11.00
C ASP A 79 -3.13 -9.74 10.37
N VAL A 80 -3.15 -9.59 9.05
CA VAL A 80 -2.73 -8.37 8.36
C VAL A 80 -3.53 -7.16 8.86
N LEU A 81 -4.86 -7.23 8.87
CA LEU A 81 -5.69 -6.11 9.31
C LEU A 81 -5.47 -5.75 10.80
N ASN A 82 -5.22 -6.75 11.65
CA ASN A 82 -4.88 -6.52 13.06
C ASN A 82 -3.52 -5.83 13.20
N ALA A 83 -2.53 -6.20 12.38
CA ALA A 83 -1.24 -5.52 12.34
C ALA A 83 -1.39 -4.08 11.87
N LEU A 84 -2.16 -3.81 10.81
CA LEU A 84 -2.45 -2.45 10.35
C LEU A 84 -3.11 -1.61 11.45
N LYS A 85 -4.01 -2.20 12.23
CA LYS A 85 -4.63 -1.51 13.37
C LYS A 85 -3.63 -1.16 14.47
N LYS A 86 -2.68 -2.06 14.79
CA LYS A 86 -1.60 -1.81 15.75
C LYS A 86 -0.70 -0.66 15.30
N GLU A 87 -0.46 -0.54 14.00
CA GLU A 87 0.33 0.53 13.38
C GLU A 87 -0.47 1.85 13.20
N SER A 88 -1.60 2.00 13.86
CA SER A 88 -2.47 3.19 13.80
C SER A 88 -2.90 3.55 12.37
N CYS A 89 -3.07 2.54 11.51
CA CYS A 89 -3.49 2.75 10.14
C CYS A 89 -4.95 3.21 10.07
N SER A 90 -5.23 4.28 9.36
CA SER A 90 -6.58 4.82 9.17
C SER A 90 -7.10 4.64 7.73
N TYR A 91 -6.22 4.42 6.76
CA TYR A 91 -6.58 4.17 5.37
C TYR A 91 -5.86 2.93 4.86
N PHE A 92 -6.60 2.12 4.09
CA PHE A 92 -6.08 0.95 3.41
C PHE A 92 -6.43 1.04 1.92
N LEU A 93 -5.44 1.34 1.09
CA LEU A 93 -5.59 1.56 -0.34
C LEU A 93 -5.34 0.26 -1.10
N SER A 94 -6.31 -0.14 -1.91
CA SER A 94 -6.21 -1.32 -2.76
C SER A 94 -5.96 -0.92 -4.21
N LEU A 95 -4.88 -1.38 -4.79
CA LEU A 95 -4.51 -1.12 -6.18
C LEU A 95 -4.94 -2.25 -7.13
N VAL A 96 -5.59 -3.29 -6.62
CA VAL A 96 -6.01 -4.43 -7.45
C VAL A 96 -7.34 -4.18 -8.17
N GLU A 97 -7.49 -4.77 -9.34
CA GLU A 97 -8.71 -4.71 -10.15
C GLU A 97 -9.81 -5.63 -9.58
N ALA A 98 -11.07 -5.38 -9.96
CA ALA A 98 -12.20 -6.16 -9.46
C ALA A 98 -12.11 -7.65 -9.79
N THR A 99 -11.60 -7.97 -10.97
CA THR A 99 -11.39 -9.35 -11.43
C THR A 99 -10.34 -10.09 -10.60
N GLU A 100 -9.32 -9.38 -10.12
CA GLU A 100 -8.31 -9.96 -9.23
C GLU A 100 -8.88 -10.26 -7.85
N PHE A 101 -9.75 -9.38 -7.32
CA PHE A 101 -10.45 -9.61 -6.06
C PHE A 101 -11.27 -10.90 -6.07
N SER A 102 -12.07 -11.10 -7.13
CA SER A 102 -12.96 -12.26 -7.23
C SER A 102 -12.23 -13.60 -7.24
N ASN A 103 -10.94 -13.61 -7.57
CA ASN A 103 -10.12 -14.82 -7.54
C ASN A 103 -9.69 -15.24 -6.12
N TYR A 104 -9.79 -14.34 -5.12
CA TYR A 104 -9.33 -14.59 -3.76
C TYR A 104 -10.43 -14.49 -2.73
N CYS A 105 -11.15 -13.39 -2.67
CA CYS A 105 -12.22 -13.21 -1.70
C CYS A 105 -13.29 -12.23 -2.20
N ASP A 106 -14.46 -12.25 -1.55
CA ASP A 106 -15.43 -11.19 -1.72
C ASP A 106 -14.88 -9.88 -1.14
N GLN A 107 -14.85 -8.83 -1.97
CA GLN A 107 -14.42 -7.50 -1.55
C GLN A 107 -15.19 -6.99 -0.33
N GLY A 108 -16.48 -7.32 -0.22
CA GLY A 108 -17.33 -6.93 0.90
C GLY A 108 -16.80 -7.43 2.24
N VAL A 109 -16.17 -8.60 2.26
CA VAL A 109 -15.56 -9.15 3.47
C VAL A 109 -14.38 -8.28 3.90
N LEU A 110 -13.47 -7.93 2.98
CA LEU A 110 -12.30 -7.09 3.31
C LEU A 110 -12.72 -5.68 3.74
N VAL A 111 -13.72 -5.08 3.08
CA VAL A 111 -14.29 -3.79 3.48
C VAL A 111 -14.88 -3.87 4.88
N SER A 112 -15.71 -4.89 5.16
CA SER A 112 -16.36 -5.07 6.46
C SER A 112 -15.33 -5.24 7.58
N GLU A 113 -14.34 -6.10 7.38
CA GLU A 113 -13.31 -6.36 8.39
C GLU A 113 -12.39 -5.16 8.63
N SER A 114 -12.10 -4.36 7.58
CA SER A 114 -11.36 -3.10 7.70
C SER A 114 -12.16 -2.08 8.53
N ASN A 115 -13.46 -1.91 8.22
CA ASN A 115 -14.34 -0.97 8.92
C ASN A 115 -14.51 -1.31 10.41
N LYS A 116 -14.58 -2.60 10.79
CA LYS A 116 -14.59 -3.05 12.20
C LYS A 116 -13.36 -2.58 12.97
N ARG A 117 -12.26 -2.29 12.29
CA ARG A 117 -10.99 -1.81 12.84
C ARG A 117 -10.82 -0.30 12.71
N SER A 118 -11.85 0.41 12.23
CA SER A 118 -11.80 1.85 11.92
C SER A 118 -10.76 2.19 10.84
N ILE A 119 -10.55 1.28 9.90
CA ILE A 119 -9.68 1.46 8.75
C ILE A 119 -10.55 1.70 7.52
N ASN A 120 -10.41 2.86 6.88
CA ASN A 120 -11.13 3.20 5.66
C ASN A 120 -10.52 2.46 4.46
N PHE A 121 -11.23 1.49 3.93
CA PHE A 121 -10.80 0.76 2.74
C PHE A 121 -11.20 1.52 1.47
N VAL A 122 -10.24 1.83 0.61
CA VAL A 122 -10.46 2.57 -0.63
C VAL A 122 -9.81 1.83 -1.81
N ARG A 123 -10.55 1.68 -2.89
CA ARG A 123 -10.02 1.11 -4.14
C ARG A 123 -9.57 2.19 -5.10
N LEU A 124 -8.33 2.03 -5.58
CA LEU A 124 -7.70 2.83 -6.62
C LEU A 124 -7.04 1.89 -7.64
N PRO A 125 -7.84 1.19 -8.46
CA PRO A 125 -7.34 0.07 -9.26
C PRO A 125 -6.34 0.53 -10.32
N ILE A 126 -5.25 -0.21 -10.42
CA ILE A 126 -4.22 -0.07 -11.45
C ILE A 126 -4.09 -1.43 -12.13
N THR A 127 -4.18 -1.45 -13.44
CA THR A 127 -3.97 -2.68 -14.24
C THR A 127 -2.57 -3.22 -14.00
N ASP A 128 -2.42 -4.54 -13.87
CA ASP A 128 -1.13 -5.16 -13.62
C ASP A 128 -0.10 -4.76 -14.69
N LEU A 129 1.12 -4.45 -14.25
CA LEU A 129 2.19 -3.87 -15.08
C LEU A 129 1.80 -2.58 -15.83
N GLY A 130 0.67 -1.96 -15.48
CA GLY A 130 0.16 -0.75 -16.09
C GLY A 130 0.47 0.51 -15.28
N ILE A 131 0.00 1.63 -15.83
CA ILE A 131 0.03 2.94 -15.17
C ILE A 131 -1.38 3.31 -14.69
N PRO A 132 -1.52 4.17 -13.66
CA PRO A 132 -2.81 4.66 -13.23
C PRO A 132 -3.57 5.34 -14.36
N LYS A 133 -4.83 4.99 -14.56
CA LYS A 133 -5.74 5.65 -15.52
C LYS A 133 -6.36 6.90 -14.89
N ASN A 134 -6.99 7.73 -15.70
CA ASN A 134 -7.60 8.99 -15.24
C ASN A 134 -8.56 8.78 -14.06
N ASP A 135 -9.43 7.77 -14.10
CA ASP A 135 -10.38 7.49 -13.01
C ASP A 135 -9.66 7.19 -11.69
N THR A 136 -8.55 6.46 -11.75
CA THR A 136 -7.71 6.17 -10.58
C THR A 136 -7.04 7.44 -10.06
N LEU A 137 -6.51 8.27 -10.97
CA LEU A 137 -5.87 9.55 -10.62
C LEU A 137 -6.89 10.53 -10.03
N ASP A 138 -8.08 10.63 -10.60
CA ASP A 138 -9.17 11.47 -10.09
C ASP A 138 -9.63 11.01 -8.71
N GLY A 139 -9.76 9.68 -8.51
CA GLY A 139 -10.06 9.08 -7.21
C GLY A 139 -8.99 9.42 -6.17
N PHE A 140 -7.72 9.26 -6.53
CA PHE A 140 -6.60 9.63 -5.66
C PHE A 140 -6.59 11.13 -5.34
N ASN A 141 -6.79 12.00 -6.32
CA ASN A 141 -6.81 13.45 -6.11
C ASN A 141 -7.92 13.89 -5.17
N LYS A 142 -9.09 13.27 -5.24
CA LYS A 142 -10.20 13.51 -4.29
C LYS A 142 -9.85 13.03 -2.87
N LEU A 143 -9.12 11.93 -2.75
CA LEU A 143 -8.75 11.34 -1.48
C LEU A 143 -7.55 12.05 -0.82
N ARG A 144 -6.66 12.62 -1.61
CA ARG A 144 -5.38 13.20 -1.17
C ARG A 144 -5.47 14.14 0.03
N PRO A 145 -6.43 15.08 0.13
CA PRO A 145 -6.54 15.93 1.32
C PRO A 145 -6.76 15.13 2.60
N SER A 146 -7.62 14.11 2.57
CA SER A 146 -7.89 13.25 3.72
C SER A 146 -6.69 12.41 4.14
N LEU A 147 -5.90 11.92 3.16
CA LEU A 147 -4.65 11.21 3.44
C LEU A 147 -3.62 12.13 4.11
N HIS A 148 -3.50 13.38 3.65
CA HIS A 148 -2.60 14.37 4.26
C HIS A 148 -2.99 14.66 5.71
N GLU A 149 -4.29 14.85 5.98
CA GLU A 149 -4.76 15.09 7.36
C GLU A 149 -4.53 13.85 8.25
N ALA A 150 -4.71 12.64 7.72
CA ALA A 150 -4.38 11.42 8.45
C ALA A 150 -2.89 11.37 8.82
N ILE A 151 -1.99 11.64 7.86
CA ILE A 151 -0.54 11.68 8.11
C ILE A 151 -0.19 12.74 9.16
N LYS A 152 -0.72 13.95 9.05
CA LYS A 152 -0.48 15.02 10.02
C LYS A 152 -0.97 14.67 11.43
N SER A 153 -2.03 13.88 11.54
CA SER A 153 -2.55 13.39 12.83
C SER A 153 -1.79 12.17 13.37
N GLY A 154 -0.72 11.72 12.72
CA GLY A 154 0.07 10.57 13.10
C GLY A 154 -0.50 9.22 12.65
N SER A 155 -1.54 9.22 11.81
CA SER A 155 -2.14 7.98 11.32
C SER A 155 -1.40 7.45 10.10
N SER A 156 -1.08 6.16 10.10
CA SER A 156 -0.44 5.47 8.99
C SER A 156 -1.42 5.17 7.84
N ILE A 157 -0.86 4.97 6.66
CA ILE A 157 -1.60 4.59 5.45
C ILE A 157 -1.03 3.29 4.94
N ALA A 158 -1.89 2.30 4.73
CA ALA A 158 -1.49 1.04 4.10
C ALA A 158 -1.87 1.02 2.62
N ILE A 159 -1.05 0.35 1.82
CA ILE A 159 -1.25 0.17 0.39
C ILE A 159 -0.97 -1.29 0.06
N HIS A 160 -1.85 -1.91 -0.70
CA HIS A 160 -1.59 -3.23 -1.25
C HIS A 160 -1.84 -3.31 -2.75
N CYS A 161 -1.07 -4.16 -3.40
CA CYS A 161 -1.40 -4.68 -4.72
C CYS A 161 -1.54 -6.20 -4.64
N MET A 162 -1.27 -6.94 -5.70
CA MET A 162 -1.31 -8.40 -5.66
C MET A 162 -0.09 -8.98 -4.93
N GLY A 163 1.11 -8.57 -5.32
CA GLY A 163 2.37 -9.06 -4.75
C GLY A 163 3.04 -8.11 -3.74
N GLY A 164 2.54 -6.89 -3.57
CA GLY A 164 3.13 -5.88 -2.69
C GLY A 164 4.38 -5.16 -3.24
N LEU A 165 4.74 -5.40 -4.50
CA LEU A 165 6.04 -4.96 -5.04
C LEU A 165 5.97 -4.03 -6.27
N GLY A 166 4.87 -4.00 -7.03
CA GLY A 166 4.92 -3.46 -8.40
C GLY A 166 3.93 -2.35 -8.74
N ARG A 167 2.79 -2.28 -8.09
CA ARG A 167 1.73 -1.30 -8.40
C ARG A 167 1.69 -0.11 -7.49
#